data_016e24080e63b4927ab9c331f19c78ac
#
_entry.id   016e24080e63b4927ab9c331f19c78ac
#
_cell.length_a   1.000
_cell.length_b   1.000
_cell.length_c   1.000
_cell.angle_alpha   90.00
_cell.angle_beta   90.00
_cell.angle_gamma   90.00
#
_symmetry.space_group_name_H-M   'P 1'
#
loop_
_entity.id
_entity.type
_entity.pdbx_description
1 polymer ?
#
loop_
_entity_poly.entity_id
_entity_poly.type
_entity_poly.pdbx_seq_one_letter_code
_entity_poly.pdbx_strand_id
1 'polypeptide(L)'
;VKYQIPKGIKDYQDIKEVLRSVDLMSNEWDPVGYNQNARFVSDLGVPVLQLLNPKPGETVLDLGCGDGELTLKLIDAGCHVIAVDSSPAMVEYSLAKGINARMMDGQHLEFEGVFDAVFSNAALHWMTQPREVIAGVRRALKPAGRFVAEMGGQGNVVSVLAALTKACQHRGLVPVNPWYFPSVEEYRQLLEEAGFQVPVI
;
A
#
# COMPACT_ATOMS: atom_id res chain seq x y z
N VAL A 1 -19.43 -4.77 -2.77
CA VAL A 1 -18.81 -6.03 -3.20
C VAL A 1 -18.74 -6.94 -1.97
N LYS A 2 -19.44 -8.09 -2.00
CA LYS A 2 -19.38 -9.09 -0.93
C LYS A 2 -18.04 -9.84 -1.07
N TYR A 3 -17.07 -9.55 -0.19
CA TYR A 3 -15.88 -10.37 -0.07
C TYR A 3 -16.28 -11.76 0.44
N GLN A 4 -16.06 -12.78 -0.36
CA GLN A 4 -16.05 -14.15 0.13
C GLN A 4 -14.69 -14.42 0.78
N ILE A 5 -14.70 -14.85 2.05
CA ILE A 5 -13.52 -15.39 2.72
C ILE A 5 -12.93 -16.47 1.82
N PRO A 6 -11.62 -16.44 1.50
CA PRO A 6 -11.00 -17.48 0.69
C PRO A 6 -11.32 -18.87 1.29
N LYS A 7 -11.76 -19.79 0.45
CA LYS A 7 -12.00 -21.17 0.85
C LYS A 7 -10.65 -21.79 1.27
N GLY A 8 -10.42 -21.90 2.57
CA GLY A 8 -9.19 -22.50 3.09
C GLY A 8 -8.94 -22.25 4.57
N ILE A 9 -9.45 -21.15 5.14
CA ILE A 9 -9.29 -20.88 6.59
C ILE A 9 -10.38 -21.67 7.33
N LYS A 10 -9.99 -22.84 7.87
CA LYS A 10 -10.93 -23.76 8.54
C LYS A 10 -10.86 -23.69 10.06
N ASP A 11 -9.73 -23.22 10.61
CA ASP A 11 -9.56 -23.18 12.07
C ASP A 11 -8.51 -22.15 12.52
N TYR A 12 -8.27 -22.11 13.84
CA TYR A 12 -7.31 -21.25 14.52
C TYR A 12 -5.85 -21.50 14.09
N GLN A 13 -5.50 -22.68 13.57
CA GLN A 13 -4.15 -22.99 13.11
C GLN A 13 -3.87 -22.31 11.77
N ASP A 14 -4.86 -22.26 10.87
CA ASP A 14 -4.76 -21.56 9.58
C ASP A 14 -4.58 -20.05 9.80
N ILE A 15 -5.33 -19.47 10.77
CA ILE A 15 -5.14 -18.06 11.19
C ILE A 15 -3.74 -17.86 11.78
N LYS A 16 -3.21 -18.83 12.52
CA LYS A 16 -1.90 -18.76 13.16
C LYS A 16 -0.77 -18.86 12.13
N GLU A 17 -0.93 -19.59 11.04
CA GLU A 17 0.02 -19.61 9.92
C GLU A 17 -0.02 -18.32 9.12
N VAL A 18 -1.19 -17.77 8.84
CA VAL A 18 -1.34 -16.44 8.21
C VAL A 18 -0.74 -15.35 9.10
N LEU A 19 -0.95 -15.40 10.41
CA LEU A 19 -0.34 -14.43 11.35
C LEU A 19 1.16 -14.67 11.58
N ARG A 20 1.69 -15.86 11.31
CA ARG A 20 3.14 -16.13 11.33
C ARG A 20 3.83 -15.67 10.05
N SER A 21 3.14 -15.65 8.92
CA SER A 21 3.65 -15.10 7.67
C SER A 21 3.66 -13.56 7.67
N VAL A 22 2.94 -12.95 8.62
CA VAL A 22 2.93 -11.52 8.87
C VAL A 22 3.40 -11.31 10.29
N ASP A 23 4.70 -11.16 10.50
CA ASP A 23 5.19 -10.61 11.75
C ASP A 23 4.84 -9.12 11.76
N LEU A 24 3.62 -8.82 12.23
CA LEU A 24 3.04 -7.47 12.30
C LEU A 24 3.90 -6.50 13.13
N MET A 25 4.92 -7.01 13.82
CA MET A 25 5.81 -6.23 14.70
C MET A 25 7.20 -6.03 14.09
N SER A 26 7.64 -6.88 13.14
CA SER A 26 8.99 -6.81 12.57
C SER A 26 9.08 -6.14 11.20
N ASN A 27 7.95 -5.85 10.54
CA ASN A 27 7.91 -5.39 9.15
C ASN A 27 8.64 -6.35 8.17
N GLU A 28 8.77 -7.63 8.56
CA GLU A 28 9.36 -8.68 7.73
C GLU A 28 8.29 -9.27 6.81
N TRP A 29 8.35 -8.88 5.55
CA TRP A 29 7.53 -9.45 4.50
C TRP A 29 8.26 -10.61 3.82
N ASP A 30 7.54 -11.69 3.52
CA ASP A 30 8.00 -12.77 2.66
C ASP A 30 7.54 -12.52 1.21
N PRO A 31 8.40 -11.99 0.31
CA PRO A 31 7.99 -11.68 -1.06
C PRO A 31 7.57 -12.90 -1.87
N VAL A 32 8.14 -14.07 -1.58
CA VAL A 32 7.83 -15.32 -2.30
C VAL A 32 6.45 -15.81 -1.87
N GLY A 33 6.19 -15.88 -0.57
CA GLY A 33 4.89 -16.24 -0.03
C GLY A 33 3.81 -15.21 -0.42
N TYR A 34 4.15 -13.93 -0.44
CA TYR A 34 3.25 -12.87 -0.90
C TYR A 34 2.88 -13.05 -2.37
N ASN A 35 3.85 -13.27 -3.26
CA ASN A 35 3.59 -13.48 -4.69
C ASN A 35 2.72 -14.72 -4.95
N GLN A 36 2.92 -15.80 -4.18
CA GLN A 36 2.12 -17.03 -4.32
C GLN A 36 0.68 -16.86 -3.83
N ASN A 37 0.46 -16.13 -2.73
CA ASN A 37 -0.82 -16.09 -2.02
C ASN A 37 -1.60 -14.78 -2.22
N ALA A 38 -0.93 -13.68 -2.55
CA ALA A 38 -1.52 -12.35 -2.67
C ALA A 38 -1.42 -11.74 -4.08
N ARG A 39 -1.10 -12.54 -5.11
CA ARG A 39 -1.03 -12.09 -6.50
C ARG A 39 -2.30 -11.39 -6.97
N PHE A 40 -3.46 -11.78 -6.43
CA PHE A 40 -4.74 -11.13 -6.72
C PHE A 40 -4.72 -9.63 -6.37
N VAL A 41 -3.87 -9.16 -5.44
CA VAL A 41 -3.74 -7.75 -5.08
C VAL A 41 -3.21 -6.96 -6.27
N SER A 42 -2.17 -7.47 -6.95
CA SER A 42 -1.61 -6.85 -8.15
C SER A 42 -2.59 -6.90 -9.33
N ASP A 43 -3.35 -7.99 -9.48
CA ASP A 43 -4.38 -8.11 -10.52
C ASP A 43 -5.52 -7.11 -10.29
N LEU A 44 -5.96 -6.92 -9.03
CA LEU A 44 -6.96 -5.92 -8.65
C LEU A 44 -6.44 -4.49 -8.72
N GLY A 45 -5.13 -4.28 -8.70
CA GLY A 45 -4.49 -2.96 -8.84
C GLY A 45 -4.46 -2.44 -10.29
N VAL A 46 -4.71 -3.28 -11.30
CA VAL A 46 -4.70 -2.86 -12.71
C VAL A 46 -5.69 -1.74 -13.01
N PRO A 47 -6.95 -1.76 -12.53
CA PRO A 47 -7.88 -0.63 -12.73
C PRO A 47 -7.37 0.68 -12.11
N VAL A 48 -6.67 0.63 -10.98
CA VAL A 48 -6.07 1.80 -10.32
C VAL A 48 -4.95 2.38 -11.19
N LEU A 49 -4.14 1.51 -11.79
CA LEU A 49 -3.11 1.90 -12.73
C LEU A 49 -3.72 2.54 -14.01
N GLN A 50 -4.85 2.01 -14.48
CA GLN A 50 -5.59 2.63 -15.59
C GLN A 50 -6.12 4.03 -15.23
N LEU A 51 -6.58 4.22 -13.98
CA LEU A 51 -6.99 5.52 -13.46
C LEU A 51 -5.83 6.51 -13.41
N LEU A 52 -4.61 6.06 -13.08
CA LEU A 52 -3.40 6.87 -13.16
C LEU A 52 -3.16 7.35 -14.59
N ASN A 53 -3.50 6.54 -15.59
CA ASN A 53 -3.31 6.82 -17.01
C ASN A 53 -1.86 7.27 -17.33
N PRO A 54 -0.87 6.42 -17.01
CA PRO A 54 0.55 6.76 -17.15
C PRO A 54 0.89 7.07 -18.60
N LYS A 55 1.78 8.04 -18.81
CA LYS A 55 2.24 8.44 -20.14
C LYS A 55 3.71 8.09 -20.33
N PRO A 56 4.14 7.64 -21.52
CA PRO A 56 5.55 7.43 -21.81
C PRO A 56 6.38 8.68 -21.51
N GLY A 57 7.52 8.48 -20.84
CA GLY A 57 8.45 9.53 -20.44
C GLY A 57 8.10 10.24 -19.11
N GLU A 58 6.96 9.97 -18.49
CA GLU A 58 6.67 10.48 -17.14
C GLU A 58 7.58 9.85 -16.09
N THR A 59 7.93 10.66 -15.09
CA THR A 59 8.61 10.17 -13.88
C THR A 59 7.54 9.87 -12.82
N VAL A 60 7.44 8.61 -12.42
CA VAL A 60 6.40 8.13 -11.48
C VAL A 60 7.05 7.59 -10.21
N LEU A 61 6.51 7.96 -9.06
CA LEU A 61 6.79 7.31 -7.79
C LEU A 61 5.79 6.17 -7.58
N ASP A 62 6.28 4.97 -7.34
CA ASP A 62 5.47 3.84 -6.84
C ASP A 62 5.68 3.73 -5.32
N LEU A 63 4.68 4.16 -4.55
CA LEU A 63 4.73 4.28 -3.10
C LEU A 63 4.16 3.02 -2.43
N GLY A 64 5.03 2.24 -1.80
CA GLY A 64 4.71 0.92 -1.27
C GLY A 64 4.66 -0.12 -2.40
N CYS A 65 5.75 -0.24 -3.14
CA CYS A 65 5.80 -1.02 -4.38
C CYS A 65 5.71 -2.55 -4.17
N GLY A 66 5.92 -3.01 -2.93
CA GLY A 66 5.90 -4.43 -2.59
C GLY A 66 6.84 -5.25 -3.49
N ASP A 67 6.32 -6.30 -4.10
CA ASP A 67 7.06 -7.21 -4.99
C ASP A 67 7.34 -6.64 -6.39
N GLY A 68 6.89 -5.43 -6.69
CA GLY A 68 7.16 -4.69 -7.93
C GLY A 68 6.33 -5.10 -9.14
N GLU A 69 5.31 -5.93 -9.02
CA GLU A 69 4.49 -6.39 -10.16
C GLU A 69 3.76 -5.22 -10.87
N LEU A 70 3.21 -4.27 -10.10
CA LEU A 70 2.58 -3.07 -10.67
C LEU A 70 3.62 -2.06 -11.16
N THR A 71 4.78 -1.99 -10.48
CA THR A 71 5.92 -1.18 -10.93
C THR A 71 6.36 -1.56 -12.34
N LEU A 72 6.48 -2.88 -12.63
CA LEU A 72 6.83 -3.36 -13.98
C LEU A 72 5.81 -2.90 -15.04
N LYS A 73 4.52 -2.88 -14.71
CA LYS A 73 3.48 -2.40 -15.63
C LYS A 73 3.61 -0.89 -15.92
N LEU A 74 4.05 -0.09 -14.93
CA LEU A 74 4.37 1.33 -15.13
C LEU A 74 5.59 1.50 -16.04
N ILE A 75 6.62 0.67 -15.86
CA ILE A 75 7.82 0.65 -16.71
C ILE A 75 7.45 0.24 -18.15
N ASP A 76 6.63 -0.81 -18.30
CA ASP A 76 6.14 -1.28 -19.61
C ASP A 76 5.28 -0.22 -20.32
N ALA A 77 4.61 0.67 -19.58
CA ALA A 77 3.91 1.83 -20.11
C ALA A 77 4.86 2.97 -20.54
N GLY A 78 6.17 2.79 -20.41
CA GLY A 78 7.20 3.75 -20.83
C GLY A 78 7.54 4.81 -19.79
N CYS A 79 7.16 4.63 -18.51
CA CYS A 79 7.49 5.55 -17.43
C CYS A 79 8.89 5.33 -16.87
N HIS A 80 9.51 6.39 -16.37
CA HIS A 80 10.68 6.34 -15.50
C HIS A 80 10.20 6.18 -14.06
N VAL A 81 10.31 4.97 -13.49
CA VAL A 81 9.77 4.68 -12.17
C VAL A 81 10.86 4.67 -11.11
N ILE A 82 10.60 5.36 -10.01
CA ILE A 82 11.27 5.18 -8.73
C ILE A 82 10.26 4.48 -7.82
N ALA A 83 10.64 3.31 -7.29
CA ALA A 83 9.81 2.53 -6.40
C ALA A 83 10.34 2.63 -4.97
N VAL A 84 9.45 2.74 -3.98
CA VAL A 84 9.85 2.76 -2.57
C VAL A 84 9.00 1.79 -1.76
N ASP A 85 9.64 1.12 -0.81
CA ASP A 85 8.98 0.26 0.17
C ASP A 85 9.74 0.32 1.50
N SER A 86 9.07 0.16 2.62
CA SER A 86 9.68 0.12 3.94
C SER A 86 10.28 -1.24 4.29
N SER A 87 9.91 -2.30 3.56
CA SER A 87 10.40 -3.66 3.76
C SER A 87 11.70 -3.90 2.99
N PRO A 88 12.83 -4.20 3.67
CA PRO A 88 14.08 -4.56 3.00
C PRO A 88 13.92 -5.74 2.03
N ALA A 89 13.14 -6.76 2.42
CA ALA A 89 12.92 -7.95 1.61
C ALA A 89 12.15 -7.64 0.31
N MET A 90 11.13 -6.76 0.37
CA MET A 90 10.40 -6.32 -0.82
C MET A 90 11.29 -5.49 -1.75
N VAL A 91 12.10 -4.60 -1.19
CA VAL A 91 13.05 -3.79 -1.98
C VAL A 91 14.08 -4.68 -2.67
N GLU A 92 14.69 -5.64 -1.95
CA GLU A 92 15.64 -6.59 -2.52
C GLU A 92 15.01 -7.41 -3.65
N TYR A 93 13.78 -7.90 -3.44
CA TYR A 93 13.04 -8.66 -4.45
C TYR A 93 12.73 -7.82 -5.71
N SER A 94 12.36 -6.56 -5.53
CA SER A 94 12.11 -5.62 -6.64
C SER A 94 13.41 -5.26 -7.38
N LEU A 95 14.52 -5.05 -6.66
CA LEU A 95 15.84 -4.84 -7.27
C LEU A 95 16.30 -6.03 -8.12
N ALA A 96 16.04 -7.26 -7.67
CA ALA A 96 16.35 -8.48 -8.42
C ALA A 96 15.58 -8.57 -9.76
N LYS A 97 14.43 -7.89 -9.87
CA LYS A 97 13.68 -7.75 -11.13
C LYS A 97 14.17 -6.60 -12.03
N GLY A 98 15.23 -5.87 -11.63
CA GLY A 98 15.75 -4.72 -12.37
C GLY A 98 14.99 -3.40 -12.13
N ILE A 99 14.13 -3.35 -11.13
CA ILE A 99 13.37 -2.15 -10.74
C ILE A 99 14.30 -1.21 -9.95
N ASN A 100 14.23 0.11 -10.20
CA ASN A 100 14.91 1.12 -9.37
C ASN A 100 14.16 1.29 -8.05
N ALA A 101 14.32 0.33 -7.15
CA ALA A 101 13.67 0.31 -5.85
C ALA A 101 14.61 0.85 -4.74
N ARG A 102 14.03 1.49 -3.73
CA ARG A 102 14.76 2.03 -2.57
C ARG A 102 13.99 1.75 -1.29
N MET A 103 14.73 1.44 -0.23
CA MET A 103 14.15 1.35 1.11
C MET A 103 13.83 2.77 1.60
N MET A 104 12.55 3.04 1.84
CA MET A 104 12.07 4.33 2.34
C MET A 104 10.70 4.15 3.01
N ASP A 105 10.52 4.80 4.17
CA ASP A 105 9.21 4.90 4.80
C ASP A 105 8.36 5.94 4.06
N GLY A 106 7.19 5.54 3.57
CA GLY A 106 6.26 6.43 2.89
C GLY A 106 5.77 7.60 3.72
N GLN A 107 5.91 7.52 5.04
CA GLN A 107 5.61 8.61 5.97
C GLN A 107 6.72 9.67 6.02
N HIS A 108 7.89 9.37 5.46
CA HIS A 108 9.08 10.25 5.47
C HIS A 108 9.69 10.36 4.07
N LEU A 109 8.89 10.72 3.06
CA LEU A 109 9.37 10.90 1.69
C LEU A 109 10.36 12.07 1.60
N GLU A 110 11.52 11.84 0.96
CA GLU A 110 12.61 12.82 0.83
C GLU A 110 12.67 13.49 -0.56
N PHE A 111 11.61 13.38 -1.36
CA PHE A 111 11.56 13.93 -2.71
C PHE A 111 10.90 15.32 -2.72
N GLU A 112 11.34 16.18 -3.66
CA GLU A 112 10.80 17.51 -3.86
C GLU A 112 10.66 17.84 -5.36
N GLY A 113 9.43 17.96 -5.85
CA GLY A 113 9.13 18.40 -7.21
C GLY A 113 9.68 17.48 -8.33
N VAL A 114 9.78 16.18 -8.07
CA VAL A 114 10.42 15.21 -8.98
C VAL A 114 9.43 14.50 -9.88
N PHE A 115 8.22 14.21 -9.39
CA PHE A 115 7.32 13.26 -10.03
C PHE A 115 6.18 13.95 -10.77
N ASP A 116 5.87 13.44 -11.96
CA ASP A 116 4.68 13.77 -12.73
C ASP A 116 3.44 13.09 -12.11
N ALA A 117 3.65 11.93 -11.50
CA ALA A 117 2.60 11.20 -10.80
C ALA A 117 3.15 10.39 -9.61
N VAL A 118 2.28 10.18 -8.61
CA VAL A 118 2.50 9.21 -7.54
C VAL A 118 1.40 8.16 -7.65
N PHE A 119 1.80 6.91 -7.61
CA PHE A 119 0.95 5.73 -7.59
C PHE A 119 1.11 4.99 -6.27
N SER A 120 0.04 4.44 -5.71
CA SER A 120 0.10 3.55 -4.57
C SER A 120 -1.06 2.56 -4.60
N ASN A 121 -0.78 1.28 -4.41
CA ASN A 121 -1.81 0.26 -4.38
C ASN A 121 -1.66 -0.63 -3.16
N ALA A 122 -2.72 -0.79 -2.38
CA ALA A 122 -2.79 -1.64 -1.19
C ALA A 122 -1.70 -1.38 -0.13
N ALA A 123 -1.13 -0.17 -0.09
CA ALA A 123 -0.01 0.17 0.80
C ALA A 123 -0.35 1.21 1.87
N LEU A 124 -1.15 2.23 1.55
CA LEU A 124 -1.36 3.39 2.43
C LEU A 124 -2.00 3.04 3.78
N HIS A 125 -2.76 1.96 3.86
CA HIS A 125 -3.36 1.53 5.13
C HIS A 125 -2.36 0.95 6.14
N TRP A 126 -1.11 0.71 5.73
CA TRP A 126 0.01 0.39 6.62
C TRP A 126 0.71 1.63 7.19
N MET A 127 0.41 2.81 6.66
CA MET A 127 1.01 4.09 7.01
C MET A 127 0.09 4.84 7.98
N THR A 128 0.36 4.75 9.27
CA THR A 128 -0.53 5.24 10.34
C THR A 128 -0.47 6.75 10.56
N GLN A 129 0.41 7.46 9.85
CA GLN A 129 0.54 8.92 9.86
C GLN A 129 0.10 9.52 8.51
N PRO A 130 -1.20 9.51 8.16
CA PRO A 130 -1.67 9.86 6.83
C PRO A 130 -1.36 11.32 6.43
N ARG A 131 -1.30 12.25 7.39
CA ARG A 131 -0.94 13.65 7.12
C ARG A 131 0.49 13.77 6.61
N GLU A 132 1.43 13.03 7.19
CA GLU A 132 2.83 13.01 6.78
C GLU A 132 3.00 12.40 5.39
N VAL A 133 2.29 11.30 5.12
CA VAL A 133 2.25 10.66 3.80
C VAL A 133 1.75 11.65 2.74
N ILE A 134 0.58 12.26 2.97
CA ILE A 134 -0.05 13.17 2.01
C ILE A 134 0.82 14.41 1.78
N ALA A 135 1.40 14.99 2.85
CA ALA A 135 2.32 16.12 2.75
C ALA A 135 3.59 15.75 1.97
N GLY A 136 4.15 14.56 2.22
CA GLY A 136 5.29 14.02 1.49
C GLY A 136 4.99 13.83 0.00
N VAL A 137 3.85 13.22 -0.32
CA VAL A 137 3.38 13.05 -1.72
C VAL A 137 3.20 14.41 -2.39
N ARG A 138 2.56 15.37 -1.71
CA ARG A 138 2.34 16.72 -2.25
C ARG A 138 3.65 17.44 -2.57
N ARG A 139 4.64 17.31 -1.69
CA ARG A 139 5.99 17.88 -1.88
C ARG A 139 6.75 17.19 -3.02
N ALA A 140 6.62 15.87 -3.14
CA ALA A 140 7.30 15.06 -4.15
C ALA A 140 6.80 15.32 -5.58
N LEU A 141 5.53 15.73 -5.72
CA LEU A 141 4.90 16.02 -7.01
C LEU A 141 5.36 17.35 -7.59
N LYS A 142 5.59 17.37 -8.91
CA LYS A 142 5.69 18.59 -9.71
C LYS A 142 4.39 19.40 -9.66
N PRO A 143 4.40 20.70 -10.04
CA PRO A 143 3.17 21.44 -10.30
C PRO A 143 2.27 20.67 -11.28
N ALA A 144 0.97 20.60 -10.98
CA ALA A 144 -0.03 19.82 -11.73
C ALA A 144 0.20 18.28 -11.77
N GLY A 145 1.13 17.75 -10.99
CA GLY A 145 1.30 16.31 -10.80
C GLY A 145 0.08 15.68 -10.12
N ARG A 146 -0.15 14.40 -10.37
CA ARG A 146 -1.33 13.68 -9.89
C ARG A 146 -0.97 12.56 -8.90
N PHE A 147 -1.87 12.32 -7.97
CA PHE A 147 -1.78 11.23 -7.01
C PHE A 147 -2.96 10.28 -7.21
N VAL A 148 -2.69 9.02 -7.47
CA VAL A 148 -3.71 7.97 -7.59
C VAL A 148 -3.34 6.82 -6.69
N ALA A 149 -4.27 6.45 -5.82
CA ALA A 149 -4.05 5.38 -4.87
C ALA A 149 -5.32 4.54 -4.63
N GLU A 150 -5.10 3.30 -4.18
CA GLU A 150 -6.11 2.41 -3.63
C GLU A 150 -5.64 1.92 -2.27
N MET A 151 -6.55 1.84 -1.31
CA MET A 151 -6.27 1.32 0.01
C MET A 151 -7.53 0.80 0.70
N GLY A 152 -7.35 0.00 1.74
CA GLY A 152 -8.46 -0.38 2.61
C GLY A 152 -9.08 0.83 3.30
N GLY A 153 -10.39 0.94 3.28
CA GLY A 153 -11.16 1.99 3.98
C GLY A 153 -11.89 1.47 5.22
N GLN A 154 -12.70 2.34 5.81
CA GLN A 154 -13.49 2.05 7.02
C GLN A 154 -14.29 0.75 6.87
N GLY A 155 -14.19 -0.10 7.88
CA GLY A 155 -14.85 -1.42 7.90
C GLY A 155 -14.07 -2.53 7.23
N ASN A 156 -12.91 -2.26 6.62
CA ASN A 156 -12.05 -3.30 6.10
C ASN A 156 -11.54 -4.21 7.24
N VAL A 157 -11.47 -5.50 6.96
CA VAL A 157 -11.04 -6.56 7.90
C VAL A 157 -11.68 -6.52 9.30
N VAL A 158 -12.88 -5.92 9.44
CA VAL A 158 -13.55 -5.74 10.74
C VAL A 158 -13.72 -7.06 11.50
N SER A 159 -14.02 -8.16 10.81
CA SER A 159 -14.16 -9.48 11.41
C SER A 159 -12.82 -10.02 11.93
N VAL A 160 -11.73 -9.76 11.21
CA VAL A 160 -10.37 -10.15 11.62
C VAL A 160 -9.95 -9.36 12.84
N LEU A 161 -10.16 -8.04 12.85
CA LEU A 161 -9.88 -7.18 14.01
C LEU A 161 -10.69 -7.58 15.24
N ALA A 162 -11.96 -7.91 15.07
CA ALA A 162 -12.81 -8.40 16.17
C ALA A 162 -12.29 -9.73 16.74
N ALA A 163 -11.90 -10.67 15.89
CA ALA A 163 -11.33 -11.95 16.29
C ALA A 163 -9.99 -11.77 17.03
N LEU A 164 -9.11 -10.92 16.49
CA LEU A 164 -7.82 -10.58 17.12
C LEU A 164 -8.02 -9.93 18.50
N THR A 165 -8.91 -8.95 18.57
CA THR A 165 -9.25 -8.28 19.84
C THR A 165 -9.71 -9.29 20.90
N LYS A 166 -10.62 -10.19 20.52
CA LYS A 166 -11.12 -11.24 21.41
C LYS A 166 -10.01 -12.20 21.85
N ALA A 167 -9.13 -12.60 20.93
CA ALA A 167 -8.01 -13.49 21.24
C ALA A 167 -6.98 -12.84 22.17
N CYS A 168 -6.69 -11.55 22.01
CA CYS A 168 -5.82 -10.77 22.88
C CYS A 168 -6.43 -10.66 24.29
N GLN A 169 -7.71 -10.29 24.39
CA GLN A 169 -8.43 -10.16 25.67
C GLN A 169 -8.41 -11.46 26.47
N HIS A 170 -8.62 -12.62 25.83
CA HIS A 170 -8.54 -13.93 26.49
C HIS A 170 -7.15 -14.25 27.07
N ARG A 171 -6.11 -13.55 26.63
CA ARG A 171 -4.72 -13.71 27.09
C ARG A 171 -4.24 -12.56 27.95
N GLY A 172 -5.11 -11.61 28.30
CA GLY A 172 -4.74 -10.42 29.07
C GLY A 172 -3.82 -9.45 28.29
N LEU A 173 -3.81 -9.54 26.93
CA LEU A 173 -3.03 -8.67 26.06
C LEU A 173 -3.88 -7.51 25.55
N VAL A 174 -3.26 -6.37 25.32
CA VAL A 174 -3.90 -5.22 24.68
C VAL A 174 -3.82 -5.41 23.18
N PRO A 175 -4.96 -5.41 22.45
CA PRO A 175 -4.94 -5.51 20.98
C PRO A 175 -4.36 -4.24 20.38
N VAL A 176 -3.48 -4.40 19.39
CA VAL A 176 -2.94 -3.29 18.58
C VAL A 176 -3.54 -3.40 17.20
N ASN A 177 -4.09 -2.29 16.69
CA ASN A 177 -4.48 -2.18 15.29
C ASN A 177 -3.30 -1.59 14.50
N PRO A 178 -2.66 -2.35 13.61
CA PRO A 178 -1.52 -1.88 12.82
C PRO A 178 -1.94 -1.09 11.58
N TRP A 179 -3.24 -0.98 11.30
CA TRP A 179 -3.75 -0.38 10.07
C TRP A 179 -4.47 0.94 10.32
N TYR A 180 -4.43 1.78 9.31
CA TYR A 180 -5.24 2.98 9.20
C TYR A 180 -6.30 2.76 8.10
N PHE A 181 -7.56 2.68 8.48
CA PHE A 181 -8.70 2.50 7.58
C PHE A 181 -9.67 3.68 7.73
N PRO A 182 -9.44 4.80 7.03
CA PRO A 182 -10.27 5.99 7.12
C PRO A 182 -11.63 5.80 6.42
N SER A 183 -12.58 6.68 6.75
CA SER A 183 -13.75 6.89 5.90
C SER A 183 -13.35 7.66 4.64
N VAL A 184 -14.22 7.63 3.62
CA VAL A 184 -14.05 8.40 2.39
C VAL A 184 -13.99 9.89 2.69
N GLU A 185 -14.86 10.37 3.57
CA GLU A 185 -14.95 11.79 3.97
C GLU A 185 -13.69 12.24 4.70
N GLU A 186 -13.19 11.44 5.63
CA GLU A 186 -11.97 11.72 6.39
C GLU A 186 -10.77 11.85 5.45
N TYR A 187 -10.57 10.89 4.55
CA TYR A 187 -9.40 10.89 3.66
C TYR A 187 -9.48 12.01 2.62
N ARG A 188 -10.70 12.31 2.09
CA ARG A 188 -10.95 13.45 1.22
C ARG A 188 -10.55 14.75 1.90
N GLN A 189 -10.98 14.96 3.13
CA GLN A 189 -10.64 16.17 3.88
C GLN A 189 -9.13 16.32 4.05
N LEU A 190 -8.40 15.25 4.38
CA LEU A 190 -6.95 15.29 4.50
C LEU A 190 -6.25 15.68 3.18
N LEU A 191 -6.72 15.16 2.06
CA LEU A 191 -6.21 15.51 0.73
C LEU A 191 -6.47 16.98 0.38
N GLU A 192 -7.68 17.47 0.62
CA GLU A 192 -8.07 18.85 0.35
C GLU A 192 -7.31 19.85 1.24
N GLU A 193 -7.12 19.54 2.53
CA GLU A 193 -6.30 20.32 3.46
C GLU A 193 -4.83 20.42 2.99
N ALA A 194 -4.31 19.40 2.32
CA ALA A 194 -2.97 19.39 1.73
C ALA A 194 -2.91 20.08 0.34
N GLY A 195 -4.02 20.63 -0.15
CA GLY A 195 -4.10 21.37 -1.42
C GLY A 195 -4.30 20.51 -2.66
N PHE A 196 -4.78 19.26 -2.50
CA PHE A 196 -5.20 18.46 -3.63
C PHE A 196 -6.62 18.81 -4.07
N GLN A 197 -6.85 18.76 -5.38
CA GLN A 197 -8.21 18.66 -5.93
C GLN A 197 -8.57 17.17 -6.01
N VAL A 198 -9.71 16.77 -5.45
CA VAL A 198 -10.13 15.37 -5.33
C VAL A 198 -11.34 15.08 -6.21
N PRO A 199 -11.17 14.88 -7.52
CA PRO A 199 -12.29 14.63 -8.44
C PRO A 199 -12.93 13.25 -8.25
N VAL A 200 -12.15 12.29 -7.77
CA VAL A 200 -12.58 10.88 -7.54
C VAL A 200 -12.05 10.40 -6.20
N ILE A 201 -12.91 9.78 -5.41
CA ILE A 201 -12.53 9.05 -4.20
C ILE A 201 -13.61 8.01 -3.88
#